data_993590d8f72da92ef5ad081ece9bf0a8
#
_entry.id   993590d8f72da92ef5ad081ece9bf0a8
#
_cell.length_a   1.000
_cell.length_b   1.000
_cell.length_c   1.000
_cell.angle_alpha   90.00
_cell.angle_beta   90.00
_cell.angle_gamma   90.00
#
_symmetry.space_group_name_H-M   'P 1'
#
loop_
_entity.id
_entity.type
_entity.pdbx_description
1 polymer ?
#
loop_
_entity_poly.entity_id
_entity_poly.type
_entity_poly.pdbx_seq_one_letter_code
_entity_poly.pdbx_strand_id
1 'polypeptide(L)'
;MDDIKDMPLHKPVMVEEVLDYLHPQPGHIILDCTVGGGGHAIKILDKIKPDGFLIGIDKDMEILQTTKQSLSKTAGKFKLYHADYSDIDEVLRQADIDKVNGVLLDLGVSSLQFDQADRGFSFAKEAPLDMRMDRSCGITAQNLIRRLSETELAELLWKYGEERRSRRIARAILKEEKGVGITTTRQLAAIVERVVPRGKGKIHPATRVFQALRIAVNKELENLEIFLDKIYNYMAVGARIVIISFH
;
A
#
# COMPACT_ATOMS: atom_id res chain seq x y z
N MET A 1 16.98 13.02 19.85
CA MET A 1 15.63 13.54 19.57
C MET A 1 15.69 14.64 18.50
N ASP A 2 16.56 14.45 17.54
CA ASP A 2 16.77 15.34 16.40
C ASP A 2 17.00 14.42 15.22
N ASP A 3 16.23 14.55 14.15
CA ASP A 3 16.48 14.08 12.78
C ASP A 3 15.22 13.62 11.99
N ILE A 4 14.02 14.12 12.37
CA ILE A 4 12.82 13.94 11.50
C ILE A 4 12.50 15.24 10.71
N LYS A 5 13.34 16.28 10.79
CA LYS A 5 12.96 17.63 10.35
C LYS A 5 13.08 17.92 8.86
N ASP A 6 13.79 17.11 8.07
CA ASP A 6 14.02 17.41 6.63
C ASP A 6 14.12 16.17 5.73
N MET A 7 13.26 15.16 5.90
CA MET A 7 13.12 14.20 4.82
C MET A 7 12.38 14.91 3.66
N PRO A 8 12.99 14.99 2.46
CA PRO A 8 12.30 15.56 1.32
C PRO A 8 11.01 14.79 1.10
N LEU A 9 9.88 15.52 1.05
CA LEU A 9 8.58 14.92 0.70
C LEU A 9 8.80 14.14 -0.60
N HIS A 10 8.66 12.82 -0.53
CA HIS A 10 8.83 11.98 -1.72
C HIS A 10 7.87 12.51 -2.80
N LYS A 11 8.41 12.75 -3.99
CA LYS A 11 7.60 13.24 -5.11
C LYS A 11 6.62 12.13 -5.49
N PRO A 12 5.30 12.36 -5.36
CA PRO A 12 4.32 11.33 -5.73
C PRO A 12 4.42 11.03 -7.22
N VAL A 13 4.09 9.79 -7.59
CA VAL A 13 4.14 9.35 -8.98
C VAL A 13 2.97 9.94 -9.78
N MET A 14 3.17 10.21 -11.08
CA MET A 14 2.09 10.55 -12.02
C MET A 14 1.16 11.68 -11.54
N VAL A 15 1.71 12.72 -10.88
CA VAL A 15 0.89 13.79 -10.27
C VAL A 15 0.05 14.52 -11.31
N GLU A 16 0.66 14.87 -12.45
CA GLU A 16 -0.05 15.60 -13.50
C GLU A 16 -1.15 14.72 -14.11
N GLU A 17 -0.86 13.45 -14.39
CA GLU A 17 -1.83 12.51 -14.93
C GLU A 17 -2.98 12.28 -13.92
N VAL A 18 -2.67 12.16 -12.63
CA VAL A 18 -3.71 12.05 -11.59
C VAL A 18 -4.61 13.27 -11.61
N LEU A 19 -4.06 14.48 -11.65
CA LEU A 19 -4.86 15.72 -11.68
C LEU A 19 -5.67 15.84 -12.97
N ASP A 20 -5.12 15.46 -14.11
CA ASP A 20 -5.80 15.52 -15.42
C ASP A 20 -6.98 14.53 -15.46
N TYR A 21 -6.77 13.28 -15.03
CA TYR A 21 -7.83 12.27 -15.06
C TYR A 21 -8.87 12.46 -13.95
N LEU A 22 -8.45 12.78 -12.73
CA LEU A 22 -9.35 13.03 -11.60
C LEU A 22 -10.15 14.32 -11.79
N HIS A 23 -9.55 15.32 -12.46
CA HIS A 23 -10.13 16.62 -12.81
C HIS A 23 -10.77 17.33 -11.61
N PRO A 24 -10.05 17.51 -10.49
CA PRO A 24 -10.61 18.14 -9.31
C PRO A 24 -10.94 19.61 -9.55
N GLN A 25 -12.14 20.03 -9.12
CA GLN A 25 -12.63 21.40 -9.28
C GLN A 25 -12.90 22.05 -7.92
N PRO A 26 -12.88 23.39 -7.81
CA PRO A 26 -13.28 24.09 -6.59
C PRO A 26 -14.65 23.58 -6.09
N GLY A 27 -14.72 23.31 -4.78
CA GLY A 27 -15.94 22.79 -4.15
C GLY A 27 -16.11 21.25 -4.24
N HIS A 28 -15.27 20.54 -4.99
CA HIS A 28 -15.36 19.07 -5.05
C HIS A 28 -15.01 18.41 -3.71
N ILE A 29 -15.68 17.28 -3.46
CA ILE A 29 -15.34 16.33 -2.40
C ILE A 29 -14.54 15.21 -3.04
N ILE A 30 -13.29 15.05 -2.62
CA ILE A 30 -12.37 14.02 -3.15
C ILE A 30 -12.03 13.02 -2.06
N LEU A 31 -12.11 11.73 -2.41
CA LEU A 31 -11.69 10.62 -1.56
C LEU A 31 -10.33 10.10 -2.06
N ASP A 32 -9.30 10.24 -1.23
CA ASP A 32 -7.99 9.64 -1.42
C ASP A 32 -7.90 8.40 -0.53
N CYS A 33 -8.02 7.23 -1.14
CA CYS A 33 -8.10 5.94 -0.43
C CYS A 33 -6.74 5.40 0.03
N THR A 34 -5.65 6.07 -0.38
CA THR A 34 -4.26 5.67 -0.12
C THR A 34 -3.43 6.92 0.09
N VAL A 35 -3.84 7.75 1.07
CA VAL A 35 -3.29 9.10 1.21
C VAL A 35 -1.77 9.13 1.42
N GLY A 36 -1.20 8.05 1.97
CA GLY A 36 0.24 7.90 2.16
C GLY A 36 0.86 9.12 2.83
N GLY A 37 2.00 9.60 2.32
CA GLY A 37 2.66 10.82 2.80
C GLY A 37 1.97 12.14 2.43
N GLY A 38 0.81 12.10 1.77
CA GLY A 38 0.01 13.28 1.43
C GLY A 38 0.42 14.00 0.15
N GLY A 39 1.29 13.41 -0.65
CA GLY A 39 1.82 14.07 -1.85
C GLY A 39 0.76 14.42 -2.88
N HIS A 40 -0.12 13.49 -3.25
CA HIS A 40 -1.29 13.72 -4.10
C HIS A 40 -2.32 14.61 -3.39
N ALA A 41 -2.60 14.33 -2.12
CA ALA A 41 -3.56 15.06 -1.30
C ALA A 41 -3.29 16.57 -1.27
N ILE A 42 -2.03 17.00 -1.11
CA ILE A 42 -1.64 18.42 -1.16
C ILE A 42 -2.03 19.05 -2.50
N LYS A 43 -1.73 18.38 -3.61
CA LYS A 43 -2.03 18.88 -4.96
C LYS A 43 -3.52 18.93 -5.26
N ILE A 44 -4.26 17.91 -4.78
CA ILE A 44 -5.72 17.88 -4.88
C ILE A 44 -6.34 19.02 -4.07
N LEU A 45 -5.91 19.22 -2.82
CA LEU A 45 -6.38 20.32 -1.96
C LEU A 45 -6.19 21.69 -2.61
N ASP A 46 -5.06 21.91 -3.30
CA ASP A 46 -4.81 23.14 -4.04
C ASP A 46 -5.82 23.41 -5.16
N LYS A 47 -6.37 22.36 -5.77
CA LYS A 47 -7.35 22.46 -6.86
C LYS A 47 -8.79 22.63 -6.37
N ILE A 48 -9.15 22.01 -5.25
CA ILE A 48 -10.54 21.99 -4.76
C ILE A 48 -10.90 23.14 -3.82
N LYS A 49 -9.92 23.89 -3.31
CA LYS A 49 -10.15 25.05 -2.43
C LYS A 49 -10.91 26.17 -3.15
N PRO A 50 -11.62 27.10 -2.44
CA PRO A 50 -11.68 27.17 -0.95
C PRO A 50 -12.72 26.24 -0.31
N ASP A 51 -13.72 25.77 -1.05
CA ASP A 51 -14.91 25.11 -0.48
C ASP A 51 -14.89 23.59 -0.61
N GLY A 52 -13.93 23.03 -1.34
CA GLY A 52 -13.76 21.60 -1.48
C GLY A 52 -13.28 20.93 -0.19
N PHE A 53 -13.47 19.60 -0.15
CA PHE A 53 -13.14 18.77 1.00
C PHE A 53 -12.40 17.51 0.58
N LEU A 54 -11.30 17.19 1.26
CA LEU A 54 -10.56 15.95 1.05
C LEU A 54 -10.81 14.97 2.20
N ILE A 55 -11.22 13.76 1.85
CA ILE A 55 -11.25 12.61 2.76
C ILE A 55 -10.03 11.76 2.42
N GLY A 56 -9.12 11.59 3.37
CA GLY A 56 -7.94 10.73 3.20
C GLY A 56 -8.05 9.47 4.05
N ILE A 57 -7.77 8.33 3.47
CA ILE A 57 -7.72 7.03 4.15
C ILE A 57 -6.30 6.48 4.07
N ASP A 58 -5.82 5.87 5.13
CA ASP A 58 -4.65 5.00 5.11
C ASP A 58 -4.76 3.94 6.20
N LYS A 59 -4.22 2.75 5.95
CA LYS A 59 -4.12 1.64 6.92
C LYS A 59 -3.00 1.87 7.93
N ASP A 60 -2.07 2.77 7.64
CA ASP A 60 -0.87 3.01 8.43
C ASP A 60 -1.04 4.25 9.30
N MET A 61 -1.27 4.02 10.60
CA MET A 61 -1.44 5.10 11.58
C MET A 61 -0.20 6.01 11.68
N GLU A 62 1.00 5.46 11.54
CA GLU A 62 2.25 6.23 11.64
C GLU A 62 2.36 7.20 10.46
N ILE A 63 1.99 6.74 9.26
CA ILE A 63 1.93 7.57 8.06
C ILE A 63 0.87 8.66 8.21
N LEU A 64 -0.33 8.31 8.68
CA LEU A 64 -1.41 9.30 8.87
C LEU A 64 -1.03 10.45 9.82
N GLN A 65 -0.26 10.16 10.87
CA GLN A 65 0.23 11.21 11.77
C GLN A 65 1.17 12.19 11.05
N THR A 66 2.08 11.67 10.23
CA THR A 66 2.99 12.49 9.43
C THR A 66 2.22 13.29 8.37
N THR A 67 1.27 12.64 7.70
CA THR A 67 0.43 13.27 6.67
C THR A 67 -0.43 14.38 7.25
N LYS A 68 -1.01 14.20 8.43
CA LYS A 68 -1.76 15.23 9.13
C LYS A 68 -0.93 16.49 9.36
N GLN A 69 0.33 16.34 9.77
CA GLN A 69 1.25 17.46 9.95
C GLN A 69 1.54 18.20 8.65
N SER A 70 1.70 17.46 7.55
CA SER A 70 1.96 18.03 6.22
C SER A 70 0.74 18.77 5.68
N LEU A 71 -0.45 18.17 5.75
CA LEU A 71 -1.68 18.76 5.26
C LEU A 71 -2.15 19.96 6.10
N SER A 72 -1.86 19.99 7.41
CA SER A 72 -2.20 21.14 8.27
C SER A 72 -1.48 22.43 7.90
N LYS A 73 -0.45 22.35 7.05
CA LYS A 73 0.24 23.52 6.48
C LYS A 73 -0.46 24.06 5.24
N THR A 74 -1.46 23.37 4.72
CA THR A 74 -2.27 23.80 3.56
C THR A 74 -3.50 24.57 4.02
N ALA A 75 -4.06 25.38 3.13
CA ALA A 75 -5.30 26.12 3.40
C ALA A 75 -6.57 25.28 3.09
N GLY A 76 -6.42 24.00 2.72
CA GLY A 76 -7.54 23.15 2.31
C GLY A 76 -8.24 22.48 3.50
N LYS A 77 -9.52 22.15 3.32
CA LYS A 77 -10.32 21.40 4.29
C LYS A 77 -10.12 19.90 4.08
N PHE A 78 -9.73 19.16 5.11
CA PHE A 78 -9.52 17.72 5.02
C PHE A 78 -9.86 16.99 6.30
N LYS A 79 -10.11 15.69 6.19
CA LYS A 79 -10.21 14.77 7.32
C LYS A 79 -9.51 13.46 6.97
N LEU A 80 -8.75 12.91 7.93
CA LEU A 80 -8.01 11.65 7.75
C LEU A 80 -8.62 10.56 8.61
N TYR A 81 -8.66 9.34 8.06
CA TYR A 81 -9.20 8.17 8.70
C TYR A 81 -8.20 7.01 8.65
N HIS A 82 -7.96 6.39 9.81
CA HIS A 82 -7.23 5.15 9.90
C HIS A 82 -8.19 3.99 9.59
N ALA A 83 -8.17 3.54 8.36
CA ALA A 83 -9.06 2.50 7.85
C ALA A 83 -8.46 1.84 6.61
N ASP A 84 -9.02 0.70 6.23
CA ASP A 84 -8.83 0.15 4.90
C ASP A 84 -9.84 0.77 3.92
N TYR A 85 -9.46 0.90 2.65
CA TYR A 85 -10.38 1.41 1.63
C TYR A 85 -11.58 0.47 1.39
N SER A 86 -11.52 -0.80 1.79
CA SER A 86 -12.68 -1.70 1.80
C SER A 86 -13.78 -1.27 2.77
N ASP A 87 -13.47 -0.38 3.74
CA ASP A 87 -14.38 0.13 4.75
C ASP A 87 -14.93 1.53 4.41
N ILE A 88 -14.94 1.91 3.14
CA ILE A 88 -15.36 3.24 2.68
C ILE A 88 -16.76 3.64 3.12
N ASP A 89 -17.69 2.70 3.22
CA ASP A 89 -19.03 2.92 3.71
C ASP A 89 -19.04 3.48 5.14
N GLU A 90 -18.26 2.91 6.02
CA GLU A 90 -18.11 3.38 7.39
C GLU A 90 -17.39 4.75 7.46
N VAL A 91 -16.34 4.92 6.66
CA VAL A 91 -15.59 6.18 6.59
C VAL A 91 -16.47 7.33 6.10
N LEU A 92 -17.23 7.12 5.01
CA LEU A 92 -18.11 8.15 4.46
C LEU A 92 -19.27 8.47 5.39
N ARG A 93 -19.83 7.46 6.07
CA ARG A 93 -20.84 7.65 7.12
C ARG A 93 -20.31 8.49 8.29
N GLN A 94 -19.08 8.23 8.76
CA GLN A 94 -18.43 9.03 9.82
C GLN A 94 -18.06 10.45 9.37
N ALA A 95 -17.87 10.64 8.06
CA ALA A 95 -17.59 11.93 7.47
C ALA A 95 -18.87 12.77 7.24
N ASP A 96 -20.04 12.15 7.33
CA ASP A 96 -21.35 12.72 6.94
C ASP A 96 -21.38 13.12 5.45
N ILE A 97 -20.86 12.23 4.58
CA ILE A 97 -20.74 12.44 3.14
C ILE A 97 -21.47 11.33 2.40
N ASP A 98 -22.48 11.70 1.63
CA ASP A 98 -23.24 10.76 0.82
C ASP A 98 -22.59 10.46 -0.53
N LYS A 99 -21.95 11.47 -1.15
CA LYS A 99 -21.39 11.38 -2.51
C LYS A 99 -20.05 12.11 -2.61
N VAL A 100 -19.15 11.53 -3.40
CA VAL A 100 -17.85 12.12 -3.74
C VAL A 100 -17.75 12.44 -5.23
N ASN A 101 -17.00 13.48 -5.59
CA ASN A 101 -16.80 13.93 -6.98
C ASN A 101 -15.59 13.27 -7.64
N GLY A 102 -14.70 12.68 -6.84
CA GLY A 102 -13.55 11.97 -7.36
C GLY A 102 -12.94 11.03 -6.33
N VAL A 103 -12.30 9.98 -6.83
CA VAL A 103 -11.66 8.95 -6.00
C VAL A 103 -10.28 8.65 -6.54
N LEU A 104 -9.30 8.59 -5.65
CA LEU A 104 -7.93 8.19 -5.96
C LEU A 104 -7.53 6.96 -5.17
N LEU A 105 -6.91 5.99 -5.85
CA LEU A 105 -6.16 4.89 -5.25
C LEU A 105 -4.76 4.84 -5.88
N ASP A 106 -3.72 4.92 -5.07
CA ASP A 106 -2.32 4.62 -5.46
C ASP A 106 -1.91 3.31 -4.78
N LEU A 107 -2.07 2.19 -5.53
CA LEU A 107 -1.96 0.85 -4.97
C LEU A 107 -0.51 0.46 -4.74
N GLY A 108 -0.24 -0.07 -3.56
CA GLY A 108 1.07 -0.57 -3.16
C GLY A 108 1.56 0.01 -1.85
N VAL A 109 2.87 -0.06 -1.63
CA VAL A 109 3.52 0.52 -0.45
C VAL A 109 3.93 1.96 -0.70
N SER A 110 3.73 2.82 0.27
CA SER A 110 4.29 4.16 0.22
C SER A 110 5.82 4.11 0.31
N SER A 111 6.50 5.12 -0.25
CA SER A 111 7.95 5.23 -0.12
C SER A 111 8.39 5.29 1.35
N LEU A 112 7.61 5.93 2.22
CA LEU A 112 7.90 5.97 3.65
C LEU A 112 7.92 4.56 4.27
N GLN A 113 6.98 3.68 3.91
CA GLN A 113 6.97 2.29 4.34
C GLN A 113 8.15 1.49 3.77
N PHE A 114 8.51 1.76 2.51
CA PHE A 114 9.60 1.07 1.85
C PHE A 114 10.98 1.45 2.41
N ASP A 115 11.17 2.70 2.80
CA ASP A 115 12.42 3.23 3.35
C ASP A 115 12.64 2.85 4.83
N GLN A 116 11.56 2.58 5.57
CA GLN A 116 11.62 2.07 6.95
C GLN A 116 11.98 0.59 6.95
N ALA A 117 13.24 0.27 7.25
CA ALA A 117 13.73 -1.10 7.18
C ALA A 117 12.94 -2.08 8.08
N ASP A 118 12.57 -1.65 9.28
CA ASP A 118 11.85 -2.46 10.28
C ASP A 118 10.43 -2.87 9.86
N ARG A 119 9.90 -2.27 8.78
CA ARG A 119 8.61 -2.64 8.19
C ARG A 119 8.68 -3.94 7.37
N GLY A 120 9.86 -4.36 6.94
CA GLY A 120 10.08 -5.61 6.21
C GLY A 120 9.65 -5.64 4.75
N PHE A 121 9.30 -4.51 4.14
CA PHE A 121 8.91 -4.43 2.72
C PHE A 121 10.09 -4.55 1.75
N SER A 122 11.31 -4.25 2.23
CA SER A 122 12.53 -4.32 1.44
C SER A 122 13.51 -5.36 1.99
N PHE A 123 14.26 -5.99 1.11
CA PHE A 123 15.38 -6.88 1.46
C PHE A 123 16.75 -6.22 1.28
N ALA A 124 16.79 -4.94 0.95
CA ALA A 124 18.05 -4.18 0.83
C ALA A 124 18.78 -4.10 2.17
N LYS A 125 18.03 -3.99 3.26
CA LYS A 125 18.53 -4.04 4.64
C LYS A 125 17.96 -5.27 5.35
N GLU A 126 18.70 -5.77 6.34
CA GLU A 126 18.18 -6.83 7.19
C GLU A 126 17.16 -6.26 8.17
N ALA A 127 16.00 -6.89 8.20
CA ALA A 127 14.87 -6.43 9.00
C ALA A 127 13.94 -7.60 9.36
N PRO A 128 13.06 -7.46 10.36
CA PRO A 128 12.02 -8.45 10.61
C PRO A 128 11.14 -8.70 9.38
N LEU A 129 10.72 -9.94 9.19
CA LEU A 129 9.83 -10.33 8.08
C LEU A 129 8.37 -10.02 8.43
N ASP A 130 8.02 -8.73 8.52
CA ASP A 130 6.69 -8.25 8.92
C ASP A 130 5.75 -8.03 7.73
N MET A 131 5.97 -7.03 6.92
CA MET A 131 5.21 -6.61 5.73
C MET A 131 3.77 -6.13 6.00
N ARG A 132 3.34 -5.93 7.24
CA ARG A 132 2.02 -5.35 7.53
C ARG A 132 2.02 -3.85 7.27
N MET A 133 1.01 -3.35 6.57
CA MET A 133 0.75 -1.92 6.47
C MET A 133 0.16 -1.39 7.78
N ASP A 134 -0.80 -2.10 8.36
CA ASP A 134 -1.31 -1.85 9.71
C ASP A 134 -0.64 -2.80 10.71
N ARG A 135 0.24 -2.26 11.56
CA ARG A 135 0.95 -3.04 12.59
C ARG A 135 0.10 -3.37 13.80
N SER A 136 -1.06 -2.73 13.96
CA SER A 136 -1.96 -2.98 15.08
C SER A 136 -2.74 -4.29 14.93
N CYS A 137 -2.85 -4.80 13.74
CA CYS A 137 -3.63 -6.01 13.43
C CYS A 137 -2.95 -6.91 12.40
N GLY A 138 -3.62 -8.02 12.07
CA GLY A 138 -3.17 -8.95 11.04
C GLY A 138 -1.99 -9.84 11.46
N ILE A 139 -1.48 -10.59 10.50
CA ILE A 139 -0.35 -11.50 10.68
C ILE A 139 0.85 -11.02 9.88
N THR A 140 2.06 -11.20 10.41
CA THR A 140 3.30 -10.88 9.70
C THR A 140 3.54 -11.86 8.55
N ALA A 141 4.37 -11.46 7.57
CA ALA A 141 4.80 -12.35 6.50
C ALA A 141 5.48 -13.62 7.03
N GLN A 142 6.25 -13.51 8.12
CA GLN A 142 6.81 -14.66 8.83
C GLN A 142 5.71 -15.62 9.30
N ASN A 143 4.69 -15.10 9.98
CA ASN A 143 3.59 -15.93 10.49
C ASN A 143 2.72 -16.51 9.36
N LEU A 144 2.57 -15.77 8.26
CA LEU A 144 1.89 -16.28 7.06
C LEU A 144 2.62 -17.50 6.50
N ILE A 145 3.95 -17.42 6.29
CA ILE A 145 4.76 -18.52 5.79
C ILE A 145 4.63 -19.76 6.69
N ARG A 146 4.61 -19.59 8.00
CA ARG A 146 4.48 -20.69 8.97
C ARG A 146 3.15 -21.44 8.89
N ARG A 147 2.09 -20.76 8.48
CA ARG A 147 0.73 -21.32 8.42
C ARG A 147 0.42 -22.05 7.13
N LEU A 148 1.12 -21.70 6.03
CA LEU A 148 0.83 -22.22 4.71
C LEU A 148 1.51 -23.58 4.48
N SER A 149 0.80 -24.47 3.78
CA SER A 149 1.36 -25.66 3.15
C SER A 149 2.23 -25.28 1.93
N GLU A 150 3.01 -26.24 1.41
CA GLU A 150 3.83 -26.06 0.20
C GLU A 150 2.96 -25.65 -1.01
N THR A 151 1.80 -26.27 -1.14
CA THR A 151 0.87 -25.98 -2.25
C THR A 151 0.30 -24.57 -2.14
N GLU A 152 -0.22 -24.19 -0.98
CA GLU A 152 -0.80 -22.87 -0.74
C GLU A 152 0.24 -21.76 -0.94
N LEU A 153 1.47 -21.94 -0.42
CA LEU A 153 2.53 -20.96 -0.64
C LEU A 153 2.91 -20.88 -2.11
N ALA A 154 2.99 -22.00 -2.83
CA ALA A 154 3.29 -21.98 -4.27
C ALA A 154 2.20 -21.28 -5.08
N GLU A 155 0.93 -21.49 -4.76
CA GLU A 155 -0.21 -20.82 -5.39
C GLU A 155 -0.20 -19.32 -5.11
N LEU A 156 0.09 -18.91 -3.87
CA LEU A 156 0.24 -17.51 -3.49
C LEU A 156 1.33 -16.82 -4.30
N LEU A 157 2.52 -17.44 -4.38
CA LEU A 157 3.65 -16.90 -5.14
C LEU A 157 3.36 -16.82 -6.65
N TRP A 158 2.60 -17.78 -7.19
CA TRP A 158 2.16 -17.77 -8.57
C TRP A 158 1.12 -16.69 -8.83
N LYS A 159 0.05 -16.64 -8.02
CA LYS A 159 -1.11 -15.76 -8.21
C LYS A 159 -0.73 -14.28 -8.02
N TYR A 160 0.01 -13.95 -6.98
CA TYR A 160 0.29 -12.56 -6.59
C TYR A 160 1.68 -12.06 -7.01
N GLY A 161 2.59 -12.96 -7.29
CA GLY A 161 3.95 -12.60 -7.70
C GLY A 161 4.27 -12.95 -9.15
N GLU A 162 3.38 -13.64 -9.86
CA GLU A 162 3.64 -14.18 -11.21
C GLU A 162 4.95 -14.98 -11.28
N GLU A 163 5.32 -15.63 -10.16
CA GLU A 163 6.59 -16.33 -10.05
C GLU A 163 6.50 -17.74 -10.65
N ARG A 164 7.09 -17.91 -11.83
CA ARG A 164 7.03 -19.18 -12.58
C ARG A 164 7.69 -20.36 -11.86
N ARG A 165 8.63 -20.10 -10.94
CA ARG A 165 9.32 -21.12 -10.15
C ARG A 165 8.72 -21.27 -8.75
N SER A 166 7.48 -20.85 -8.55
CA SER A 166 6.77 -20.77 -7.28
C SER A 166 6.86 -22.07 -6.47
N ARG A 167 6.64 -23.24 -7.08
CA ARG A 167 6.74 -24.54 -6.40
C ARG A 167 8.12 -24.84 -5.83
N ARG A 168 9.18 -24.53 -6.59
CA ARG A 168 10.57 -24.75 -6.15
C ARG A 168 10.94 -23.81 -5.02
N ILE A 169 10.49 -22.54 -5.11
CA ILE A 169 10.72 -21.51 -4.10
C ILE A 169 9.94 -21.86 -2.83
N ALA A 170 8.65 -22.22 -2.92
CA ALA A 170 7.82 -22.60 -1.78
C ALA A 170 8.43 -23.78 -1.01
N ARG A 171 8.88 -24.83 -1.72
CA ARG A 171 9.57 -25.99 -1.11
C ARG A 171 10.83 -25.57 -0.37
N ALA A 172 11.66 -24.69 -0.96
CA ALA A 172 12.90 -24.21 -0.33
C ALA A 172 12.62 -23.36 0.91
N ILE A 173 11.63 -22.47 0.85
CA ILE A 173 11.19 -21.64 1.97
C ILE A 173 10.72 -22.53 3.12
N LEU A 174 9.79 -23.47 2.88
CA LEU A 174 9.24 -24.29 3.94
C LEU A 174 10.25 -25.32 4.50
N LYS A 175 11.21 -25.76 3.70
CA LYS A 175 12.32 -26.57 4.19
C LYS A 175 13.18 -25.79 5.21
N GLU A 176 13.51 -24.54 4.90
CA GLU A 176 14.31 -23.68 5.80
C GLU A 176 13.50 -23.30 7.05
N GLU A 177 12.21 -22.98 6.88
CA GLU A 177 11.33 -22.62 8.01
C GLU A 177 11.19 -23.75 9.02
N LYS A 178 11.08 -25.02 8.56
CA LYS A 178 11.03 -26.21 9.43
C LYS A 178 12.37 -26.52 10.10
N GLY A 179 13.48 -26.03 9.56
CA GLY A 179 14.82 -26.24 10.12
C GLY A 179 15.19 -25.11 11.07
N VAL A 180 15.86 -24.09 10.55
CA VAL A 180 16.39 -22.95 11.32
C VAL A 180 15.33 -21.87 11.59
N GLY A 181 14.31 -21.80 10.75
CA GLY A 181 13.31 -20.74 10.74
C GLY A 181 13.74 -19.52 9.92
N ILE A 182 12.75 -18.76 9.45
CA ILE A 182 12.96 -17.54 8.66
C ILE A 182 12.39 -16.37 9.44
N THR A 183 13.26 -15.48 9.91
CA THR A 183 12.88 -14.33 10.74
C THR A 183 13.15 -12.99 10.08
N THR A 184 14.06 -12.95 9.07
CA THR A 184 14.49 -11.71 8.46
C THR A 184 14.27 -11.68 6.95
N THR A 185 14.16 -10.46 6.42
CA THR A 185 14.04 -10.19 4.99
C THR A 185 15.22 -10.74 4.19
N ARG A 186 16.44 -10.61 4.70
CA ARG A 186 17.64 -11.12 4.03
C ARG A 186 17.69 -12.64 3.98
N GLN A 187 17.28 -13.34 5.04
CA GLN A 187 17.18 -14.79 5.04
C GLN A 187 16.23 -15.26 3.92
N LEU A 188 15.04 -14.66 3.82
CA LEU A 188 14.08 -14.99 2.77
C LEU A 188 14.66 -14.71 1.37
N ALA A 189 15.25 -13.55 1.16
CA ALA A 189 15.85 -13.19 -0.14
C ALA A 189 16.98 -14.17 -0.53
N ALA A 190 17.85 -14.55 0.40
CA ALA A 190 18.93 -15.51 0.16
C ALA A 190 18.41 -16.91 -0.22
N ILE A 191 17.30 -17.37 0.39
CA ILE A 191 16.66 -18.63 0.02
C ILE A 191 16.18 -18.58 -1.43
N VAL A 192 15.52 -17.48 -1.81
CA VAL A 192 15.02 -17.30 -3.18
C VAL A 192 16.18 -17.26 -4.19
N GLU A 193 17.26 -16.55 -3.90
CA GLU A 193 18.45 -16.47 -4.76
C GLU A 193 19.12 -17.83 -4.98
N ARG A 194 19.18 -18.70 -3.98
CA ARG A 194 19.69 -20.09 -4.11
C ARG A 194 18.86 -20.91 -5.11
N VAL A 195 17.55 -20.65 -5.19
CA VAL A 195 16.63 -21.36 -6.10
C VAL A 195 16.61 -20.74 -7.50
N VAL A 196 16.69 -19.42 -7.56
CA VAL A 196 16.58 -18.61 -8.78
C VAL A 196 17.77 -17.65 -8.83
N PRO A 197 18.90 -18.08 -9.41
CA PRO A 197 20.08 -17.22 -9.54
C PRO A 197 19.76 -15.94 -10.30
N ARG A 198 20.30 -14.83 -9.80
CA ARG A 198 20.13 -13.51 -10.42
C ARG A 198 20.74 -13.47 -11.81
N GLY A 199 19.93 -13.17 -12.82
CA GLY A 199 20.41 -12.90 -14.19
C GLY A 199 21.01 -11.49 -14.31
N LYS A 200 22.01 -11.29 -15.16
CA LYS A 200 22.59 -9.96 -15.43
C LYS A 200 21.49 -8.99 -15.89
N GLY A 201 21.39 -7.82 -15.26
CA GLY A 201 20.44 -6.75 -15.63
C GLY A 201 18.97 -7.03 -15.38
N LYS A 202 18.60 -8.13 -14.71
CA LYS A 202 17.22 -8.47 -14.39
C LYS A 202 16.82 -8.01 -12.99
N ILE A 203 15.52 -7.83 -12.79
CA ILE A 203 14.90 -7.60 -11.48
C ILE A 203 15.36 -8.70 -10.52
N HIS A 204 15.63 -8.34 -9.27
CA HIS A 204 16.05 -9.30 -8.25
C HIS A 204 15.00 -10.40 -8.07
N PRO A 205 15.37 -11.69 -8.03
CA PRO A 205 14.39 -12.78 -7.99
C PRO A 205 13.47 -12.75 -6.77
N ALA A 206 13.94 -12.22 -5.63
CA ALA A 206 13.11 -12.06 -4.44
C ALA A 206 12.00 -11.00 -4.59
N THR A 207 12.09 -10.06 -5.54
CA THR A 207 11.09 -8.97 -5.70
C THR A 207 9.68 -9.52 -5.85
N ARG A 208 9.48 -10.54 -6.70
CA ARG A 208 8.17 -11.17 -6.91
C ARG A 208 7.65 -11.91 -5.68
N VAL A 209 8.55 -12.53 -4.93
CA VAL A 209 8.20 -13.23 -3.69
C VAL A 209 7.77 -12.23 -2.62
N PHE A 210 8.50 -11.11 -2.48
CA PHE A 210 8.14 -10.04 -1.55
C PHE A 210 6.82 -9.37 -1.93
N GLN A 211 6.60 -9.08 -3.21
CA GLN A 211 5.32 -8.59 -3.72
C GLN A 211 4.17 -9.54 -3.38
N ALA A 212 4.32 -10.83 -3.65
CA ALA A 212 3.29 -11.82 -3.38
C ALA A 212 2.92 -11.91 -1.89
N LEU A 213 3.93 -11.94 -1.02
CA LEU A 213 3.72 -11.96 0.43
C LEU A 213 3.08 -10.66 0.93
N ARG A 214 3.51 -9.50 0.43
CA ARG A 214 2.93 -8.21 0.79
C ARG A 214 1.44 -8.15 0.44
N ILE A 215 1.08 -8.53 -0.79
CA ILE A 215 -0.32 -8.57 -1.25
C ILE A 215 -1.15 -9.48 -0.35
N ALA A 216 -0.64 -10.66 -0.01
CA ALA A 216 -1.36 -11.61 0.83
C ALA A 216 -1.49 -11.16 2.28
N VAL A 217 -0.41 -10.63 2.90
CA VAL A 217 -0.41 -10.12 4.28
C VAL A 217 -1.44 -9.01 4.46
N ASN A 218 -1.53 -8.10 3.46
CA ASN A 218 -2.39 -6.92 3.53
C ASN A 218 -3.74 -7.10 2.84
N LYS A 219 -4.01 -8.28 2.27
CA LYS A 219 -5.25 -8.61 1.52
C LYS A 219 -5.56 -7.59 0.42
N GLU A 220 -4.53 -7.08 -0.26
CA GLU A 220 -4.65 -5.92 -1.15
C GLU A 220 -5.68 -6.13 -2.26
N LEU A 221 -5.69 -7.29 -2.92
CA LEU A 221 -6.63 -7.56 -4.01
C LEU A 221 -8.05 -7.88 -3.52
N GLU A 222 -8.19 -8.60 -2.40
CA GLU A 222 -9.49 -8.89 -1.80
C GLU A 222 -10.19 -7.59 -1.37
N ASN A 223 -9.44 -6.69 -0.72
CA ASN A 223 -9.95 -5.39 -0.30
C ASN A 223 -10.28 -4.49 -1.49
N LEU A 224 -9.51 -4.59 -2.60
CA LEU A 224 -9.80 -3.86 -3.83
C LEU A 224 -11.11 -4.33 -4.46
N GLU A 225 -11.39 -5.64 -4.49
CA GLU A 225 -12.66 -6.19 -4.97
C GLU A 225 -13.83 -5.65 -4.15
N ILE A 226 -13.74 -5.71 -2.81
CA ILE A 226 -14.77 -5.18 -1.89
C ILE A 226 -14.98 -3.67 -2.12
N PHE A 227 -13.90 -2.92 -2.28
CA PHE A 227 -13.96 -1.49 -2.55
C PHE A 227 -14.71 -1.19 -3.86
N LEU A 228 -14.34 -1.87 -4.94
CA LEU A 228 -14.95 -1.65 -6.27
C LEU A 228 -16.44 -1.96 -6.29
N ASP A 229 -16.87 -2.98 -5.55
CA ASP A 229 -18.30 -3.31 -5.41
C ASP A 229 -19.08 -2.23 -4.66
N LYS A 230 -18.46 -1.50 -3.74
CA LYS A 230 -19.10 -0.48 -2.90
C LYS A 230 -19.06 0.92 -3.49
N ILE A 231 -17.91 1.33 -4.08
CA ILE A 231 -17.63 2.74 -4.39
C ILE A 231 -18.65 3.37 -5.34
N TYR A 232 -19.20 2.61 -6.27
CA TYR A 232 -20.20 3.10 -7.21
C TYR A 232 -21.39 3.78 -6.52
N ASN A 233 -21.81 3.24 -5.36
CA ASN A 233 -22.93 3.78 -4.59
C ASN A 233 -22.63 5.16 -3.97
N TYR A 234 -21.37 5.56 -3.90
CA TYR A 234 -20.92 6.81 -3.27
C TYR A 234 -20.43 7.86 -4.27
N MET A 235 -20.50 7.56 -5.57
CA MET A 235 -20.06 8.49 -6.60
C MET A 235 -21.19 9.46 -6.98
N ALA A 236 -20.87 10.74 -7.12
CA ALA A 236 -21.73 11.74 -7.71
C ALA A 236 -21.81 11.50 -9.25
N VAL A 237 -22.84 12.06 -9.89
CA VAL A 237 -22.93 12.03 -11.36
C VAL A 237 -21.73 12.79 -11.94
N GLY A 238 -21.00 12.14 -12.86
CA GLY A 238 -19.79 12.70 -13.46
C GLY A 238 -18.53 12.53 -12.63
N ALA A 239 -18.61 11.91 -11.45
CA ALA A 239 -17.43 11.60 -10.63
C ALA A 239 -16.46 10.65 -11.36
N ARG A 240 -15.18 10.75 -11.02
CA ARG A 240 -14.10 9.99 -11.65
C ARG A 240 -13.34 9.16 -10.63
N ILE A 241 -12.93 7.95 -11.04
CA ILE A 241 -12.00 7.11 -10.28
C ILE A 241 -10.67 7.07 -11.01
N VAL A 242 -9.59 7.32 -10.29
CA VAL A 242 -8.21 7.15 -10.76
C VAL A 242 -7.54 6.09 -9.91
N ILE A 243 -7.02 5.06 -10.56
CA ILE A 243 -6.31 3.96 -9.89
C ILE A 243 -4.92 3.85 -10.51
N ILE A 244 -3.88 3.94 -9.68
CA ILE A 244 -2.49 3.69 -10.07
C ILE A 244 -2.15 2.27 -9.63
N SER A 245 -1.61 1.47 -10.55
CA SER A 245 -1.13 0.11 -10.29
C SER A 245 0.22 -0.10 -10.93
N PHE A 246 1.11 -0.85 -10.26
CA PHE A 246 2.46 -1.17 -10.70
C PHE A 246 2.61 -2.61 -11.19
N HIS A 247 1.54 -3.36 -11.28
CA HIS A 247 1.51 -4.75 -11.73
C HIS A 247 0.14 -5.12 -12.33
#